data_44dd7c26c13ec2068e4baef6004b4db1
#
_entry.id   44dd7c26c13ec2068e4baef6004b4db1
#
_cell.length_a   1.000
_cell.length_b   1.000
_cell.length_c   1.000
_cell.angle_alpha   90.00
_cell.angle_beta   90.00
_cell.angle_gamma   90.00
#
_symmetry.space_group_name_H-M   'P 1'
#
loop_
_entity.id
_entity.type
_entity.pdbx_description
1 polymer ?
#
loop_
_entity_poly.entity_id
_entity_poly.type
_entity_poly.pdbx_seq_one_letter_code
_entity_poly.pdbx_strand_id
1 'polypeptide(L)'
;MVDLSLSKAEAMGAEVHFWDLESKPLPLVGEEGCWNHPHVKEFQELASSCDAFLVSSPEYHGTMSGVMKNTFDWVYENHVGGKVFGLMSTLGGISNSNTLNHMRIMLRWLHGNPVSQQLAVGHVKEAFSEDGSLADPSMDERLQNLVESVLKTATMYRNL
;
A
#
# COMPACT_ATOMS: atom_id res chain seq x y z
N MET A 1 4.65 -2.07 -9.51
CA MET A 1 3.90 -0.93 -8.92
C MET A 1 4.54 -0.45 -7.62
N VAL A 2 4.67 -1.30 -6.61
CA VAL A 2 5.27 -0.91 -5.32
C VAL A 2 6.70 -0.41 -5.53
N ASP A 3 7.55 -1.15 -6.22
CA ASP A 3 8.95 -0.76 -6.48
C ASP A 3 9.06 0.64 -7.11
N LEU A 4 8.24 0.93 -8.12
CA LEU A 4 8.19 2.26 -8.74
C LEU A 4 7.80 3.36 -7.75
N SER A 5 6.81 3.09 -6.89
CA SER A 5 6.37 4.06 -5.89
C SER A 5 7.44 4.29 -4.81
N LEU A 6 8.13 3.24 -4.38
CA LEU A 6 9.24 3.35 -3.42
C LEU A 6 10.43 4.09 -4.03
N SER A 7 10.82 3.77 -5.29
CA SER A 7 11.90 4.50 -5.97
C SER A 7 11.61 5.99 -6.11
N LYS A 8 10.35 6.37 -6.39
CA LYS A 8 9.93 7.77 -6.43
C LYS A 8 10.00 8.42 -5.04
N ALA A 9 9.58 7.72 -3.99
CA ALA A 9 9.65 8.23 -2.62
C ALA A 9 11.11 8.42 -2.16
N GLU A 10 11.98 7.46 -2.45
CA GLU A 10 13.42 7.53 -2.13
C GLU A 10 14.10 8.69 -2.88
N ALA A 11 13.78 8.90 -4.16
CA ALA A 11 14.28 10.03 -4.94
C ALA A 11 13.85 11.40 -4.36
N MET A 12 12.79 11.45 -3.58
CA MET A 12 12.32 12.63 -2.84
C MET A 12 12.87 12.72 -1.41
N GLY A 13 13.80 11.84 -1.03
CA GLY A 13 14.50 11.86 0.26
C GLY A 13 13.77 11.11 1.39
N ALA A 14 12.79 10.27 1.08
CA ALA A 14 12.20 9.39 2.10
C ALA A 14 13.11 8.18 2.38
N GLU A 15 13.18 7.78 3.63
CA GLU A 15 13.66 6.45 3.99
C GLU A 15 12.56 5.45 3.68
N VAL A 16 12.85 4.42 2.88
CA VAL A 16 11.86 3.45 2.40
C VAL A 16 12.15 2.06 2.92
N HIS A 17 11.06 1.35 3.28
CA HIS A 17 11.09 -0.05 3.67
C HIS A 17 10.10 -0.83 2.82
N PHE A 18 10.48 -2.02 2.40
CA PHE A 18 9.61 -2.91 1.65
C PHE A 18 9.31 -4.17 2.48
N TRP A 19 8.02 -4.44 2.71
CA TRP A 19 7.59 -5.71 3.25
C TRP A 19 7.13 -6.61 2.11
N ASP A 20 7.94 -7.59 1.80
CA ASP A 20 7.65 -8.57 0.77
C ASP A 20 6.91 -9.77 1.37
N LEU A 21 5.64 -9.92 1.01
CA LEU A 21 4.77 -10.99 1.47
C LEU A 21 5.11 -12.37 0.87
N GLU A 22 5.93 -12.44 -0.19
CA GLU A 22 6.44 -13.69 -0.73
C GLU A 22 7.56 -14.24 0.15
N SER A 23 8.53 -13.42 0.50
CA SER A 23 9.67 -13.83 1.34
C SER A 23 9.36 -13.85 2.83
N LYS A 24 8.43 -12.99 3.29
CA LYS A 24 7.97 -12.88 4.69
C LYS A 24 6.45 -13.01 4.76
N PRO A 25 5.89 -14.19 4.49
CA PRO A 25 4.44 -14.37 4.56
C PRO A 25 3.94 -14.21 5.98
N LEU A 26 2.73 -13.65 6.10
CA LEU A 26 2.01 -13.57 7.36
C LEU A 26 1.01 -14.74 7.44
N PRO A 27 0.92 -15.43 8.59
CA PRO A 27 -0.06 -16.51 8.78
C PRO A 27 -1.48 -15.96 8.65
N LEU A 28 -2.46 -16.81 8.38
CA LEU A 28 -3.85 -16.39 8.48
C LEU A 28 -4.23 -16.16 9.96
N VAL A 29 -5.00 -15.11 10.19
CA VAL A 29 -5.56 -14.85 11.51
C VAL A 29 -6.46 -16.01 11.93
N GLY A 30 -6.16 -16.60 13.09
CA GLY A 30 -6.88 -17.75 13.64
C GLY A 30 -6.21 -19.11 13.40
N GLU A 31 -5.14 -19.18 12.62
CA GLU A 31 -4.31 -20.38 12.53
C GLU A 31 -3.62 -20.67 13.88
N GLU A 32 -3.35 -21.94 14.14
CA GLU A 32 -2.64 -22.35 15.35
C GLU A 32 -1.25 -21.69 15.44
N GLY A 33 -0.96 -21.05 16.55
CA GLY A 33 0.34 -20.38 16.77
C GLY A 33 0.52 -19.03 16.07
N CYS A 34 -0.46 -18.56 15.28
CA CYS A 34 -0.35 -17.36 14.47
C CYS A 34 0.03 -16.10 15.27
N TRP A 35 -0.44 -15.97 16.50
CA TRP A 35 -0.17 -14.81 17.37
C TRP A 35 1.28 -14.69 17.83
N ASN A 36 2.04 -15.79 17.79
CA ASN A 36 3.45 -15.82 18.16
C ASN A 36 4.40 -15.89 16.95
N HIS A 37 3.87 -15.76 15.75
CA HIS A 37 4.66 -15.86 14.52
C HIS A 37 5.66 -14.70 14.43
N PRO A 38 6.96 -14.95 14.18
CA PRO A 38 7.99 -13.91 14.20
C PRO A 38 7.75 -12.80 13.17
N HIS A 39 7.26 -13.14 11.98
CA HIS A 39 6.95 -12.14 10.95
C HIS A 39 5.83 -11.19 11.37
N VAL A 40 4.85 -11.65 12.16
CA VAL A 40 3.78 -10.77 12.64
C VAL A 40 4.34 -9.68 13.53
N LYS A 41 5.20 -10.04 14.48
CA LYS A 41 5.84 -9.09 15.39
C LYS A 41 6.73 -8.10 14.62
N GLU A 42 7.58 -8.62 13.73
CA GLU A 42 8.46 -7.80 12.88
C GLU A 42 7.65 -6.82 12.01
N PHE A 43 6.54 -7.30 11.40
CA PHE A 43 5.66 -6.48 10.59
C PHE A 43 4.99 -5.36 11.41
N GLN A 44 4.50 -5.67 12.60
CA GLN A 44 3.89 -4.68 13.49
C GLN A 44 4.89 -3.64 13.98
N GLU A 45 6.11 -4.05 14.32
CA GLU A 45 7.19 -3.14 14.70
C GLU A 45 7.57 -2.21 13.54
N LEU A 46 7.74 -2.75 12.33
CA LEU A 46 8.01 -1.96 11.14
C LEU A 46 6.85 -1.00 10.83
N ALA A 47 5.61 -1.47 10.85
CA ALA A 47 4.45 -0.62 10.62
C ALA A 47 4.36 0.52 11.66
N SER A 48 4.74 0.24 12.90
CA SER A 48 4.76 1.26 13.96
C SER A 48 5.82 2.32 13.74
N SER A 49 6.96 1.99 13.14
CA SER A 49 8.07 2.92 12.90
C SER A 49 7.86 3.84 11.69
N CYS A 50 7.01 3.47 10.73
CA CYS A 50 6.77 4.25 9.51
C CYS A 50 5.80 5.41 9.76
N ASP A 51 5.98 6.54 9.07
CA ASP A 51 5.05 7.69 9.08
C ASP A 51 3.95 7.56 8.03
N ALA A 52 4.23 6.83 6.95
CA ALA A 52 3.32 6.66 5.82
C ALA A 52 3.48 5.31 5.12
N PHE A 53 2.49 4.96 4.31
CA PHE A 53 2.42 3.69 3.59
C PHE A 53 2.02 3.88 2.13
N LEU A 54 2.70 3.18 1.23
CA LEU A 54 2.31 3.02 -0.16
C LEU A 54 1.80 1.57 -0.34
N VAL A 55 0.51 1.43 -0.55
CA VAL A 55 -0.17 0.13 -0.56
C VAL A 55 -0.69 -0.19 -1.96
N SER A 56 -0.35 -1.36 -2.48
CA SER A 56 -0.85 -1.84 -3.77
C SER A 56 -1.45 -3.24 -3.64
N SER A 57 -2.64 -3.42 -4.16
CA SER A 57 -3.32 -4.72 -4.22
C SER A 57 -3.81 -5.01 -5.62
N PRO A 58 -3.67 -6.25 -6.12
CA PRO A 58 -4.46 -6.65 -7.27
C PRO A 58 -5.94 -6.66 -6.92
N GLU A 59 -6.78 -6.34 -7.90
CA GLU A 59 -8.23 -6.49 -7.76
C GLU A 59 -8.64 -7.91 -8.16
N TYR A 60 -9.23 -8.62 -7.23
CA TYR A 60 -9.84 -9.93 -7.46
C TYR A 60 -11.32 -9.87 -7.09
N HIS A 61 -12.20 -10.18 -8.07
CA HIS A 61 -13.65 -10.20 -7.87
C HIS A 61 -14.21 -8.89 -7.23
N GLY A 62 -13.69 -7.75 -7.67
CA GLY A 62 -14.19 -6.44 -7.23
C GLY A 62 -13.67 -5.97 -5.87
N THR A 63 -12.61 -6.59 -5.32
CA THR A 63 -12.02 -6.17 -4.04
C THR A 63 -10.51 -6.45 -4.00
N MET A 64 -9.85 -6.05 -2.91
CA MET A 64 -8.44 -6.37 -2.65
C MET A 64 -8.22 -7.88 -2.54
N SER A 65 -7.01 -8.33 -2.78
CA SER A 65 -6.63 -9.73 -2.59
C SER A 65 -6.81 -10.18 -1.14
N GLY A 66 -7.05 -11.49 -0.93
CA GLY A 66 -7.10 -12.07 0.40
C GLY A 66 -5.79 -11.88 1.18
N VAL A 67 -4.65 -11.93 0.49
CA VAL A 67 -3.34 -11.64 1.08
C VAL A 67 -3.27 -10.21 1.63
N MET A 68 -3.73 -9.22 0.86
CA MET A 68 -3.77 -7.82 1.31
C MET A 68 -4.70 -7.66 2.52
N LYS A 69 -5.88 -8.28 2.49
CA LYS A 69 -6.82 -8.23 3.63
C LYS A 69 -6.20 -8.87 4.87
N ASN A 70 -5.59 -10.05 4.75
CA ASN A 70 -4.90 -10.72 5.85
C ASN A 70 -3.75 -9.88 6.40
N THR A 71 -2.99 -9.18 5.55
CA THR A 71 -1.92 -8.28 5.99
C THR A 71 -2.45 -7.19 6.92
N PHE A 72 -3.57 -6.58 6.57
CA PHE A 72 -4.19 -5.55 7.41
C PHE A 72 -4.91 -6.11 8.65
N ASP A 73 -5.23 -7.39 8.69
CA ASP A 73 -5.78 -8.03 9.90
C ASP A 73 -4.72 -8.17 11.02
N TRP A 74 -3.43 -8.00 10.70
CA TRP A 74 -2.33 -8.03 11.67
C TRP A 74 -1.95 -6.66 12.25
N VAL A 75 -2.49 -5.56 11.73
CA VAL A 75 -2.23 -4.21 12.25
C VAL A 75 -3.48 -3.62 12.87
N TYR A 76 -3.26 -2.79 13.89
CA TYR A 76 -4.30 -2.12 14.68
C TYR A 76 -4.04 -0.62 14.72
N GLU A 77 -4.95 0.14 15.31
CA GLU A 77 -4.83 1.59 15.48
C GLU A 77 -3.48 2.03 16.09
N ASN A 78 -2.99 1.31 17.09
CA ASN A 78 -1.70 1.61 17.72
C ASN A 78 -0.48 1.45 16.78
N HIS A 79 -0.61 0.72 15.67
CA HIS A 79 0.47 0.56 14.68
C HIS A 79 0.36 1.57 13.53
N VAL A 80 -0.87 1.86 13.07
CA VAL A 80 -1.11 2.59 11.82
C VAL A 80 -2.07 3.77 11.96
N GLY A 81 -2.69 3.97 13.12
CA GLY A 81 -3.61 5.08 13.38
C GLY A 81 -2.93 6.44 13.23
N GLY A 82 -3.61 7.41 12.64
CA GLY A 82 -3.08 8.73 12.35
C GLY A 82 -2.11 8.79 11.16
N LYS A 83 -1.59 7.67 10.68
CA LYS A 83 -0.59 7.62 9.60
C LYS A 83 -1.20 7.80 8.22
N VAL A 84 -0.37 8.17 7.24
CA VAL A 84 -0.79 8.54 5.88
C VAL A 84 -0.68 7.36 4.93
N PHE A 85 -1.65 7.22 4.02
CA PHE A 85 -1.70 6.12 3.06
C PHE A 85 -1.87 6.59 1.62
N GLY A 86 -1.04 6.07 0.72
CA GLY A 86 -1.21 6.13 -0.73
C GLY A 86 -1.73 4.78 -1.24
N LEU A 87 -2.85 4.79 -1.97
CA LEU A 87 -3.54 3.59 -2.40
C LEU A 87 -3.41 3.36 -3.89
N MET A 88 -3.02 2.14 -4.25
CA MET A 88 -2.86 1.68 -5.62
C MET A 88 -3.55 0.34 -5.84
N SER A 89 -4.04 0.09 -7.04
CA SER A 89 -4.55 -1.22 -7.44
C SER A 89 -4.17 -1.57 -8.87
N THR A 90 -4.09 -2.86 -9.16
CA THR A 90 -3.88 -3.41 -10.50
C THR A 90 -5.00 -4.37 -10.87
N LEU A 91 -5.37 -4.43 -12.14
CA LEU A 91 -6.44 -5.26 -12.64
C LEU A 91 -6.12 -5.79 -14.04
N GLY A 92 -6.49 -7.03 -14.33
CA GLY A 92 -6.29 -7.64 -15.65
C GLY A 92 -7.18 -7.05 -16.75
N GLY A 93 -8.35 -6.53 -16.39
CA GLY A 93 -9.28 -5.83 -17.28
C GLY A 93 -9.21 -4.31 -17.16
N ILE A 94 -10.31 -3.63 -17.50
CA ILE A 94 -10.44 -2.17 -17.36
C ILE A 94 -10.36 -1.80 -15.89
N SER A 95 -9.53 -0.80 -15.57
CA SER A 95 -9.36 -0.35 -14.19
C SER A 95 -10.66 0.23 -13.61
N ASN A 96 -10.86 -0.02 -12.33
CA ASN A 96 -11.95 0.57 -11.56
C ASN A 96 -11.50 0.94 -10.15
N SER A 97 -12.38 1.52 -9.35
CA SER A 97 -12.05 2.01 -8.01
C SER A 97 -12.52 1.11 -6.86
N ASN A 98 -13.06 -0.07 -7.12
CA ASN A 98 -13.65 -0.91 -6.07
C ASN A 98 -12.64 -1.29 -5.00
N THR A 99 -11.50 -1.84 -5.40
CA THR A 99 -10.41 -2.20 -4.47
C THR A 99 -9.96 -0.99 -3.65
N LEU A 100 -9.78 0.17 -4.29
CA LEU A 100 -9.37 1.41 -3.63
C LEU A 100 -10.42 1.88 -2.61
N ASN A 101 -11.70 1.77 -2.94
CA ASN A 101 -12.79 2.12 -2.04
C ASN A 101 -12.85 1.17 -0.83
N HIS A 102 -12.68 -0.13 -1.05
CA HIS A 102 -12.65 -1.11 0.04
C HIS A 102 -11.43 -0.91 0.97
N MET A 103 -10.26 -0.58 0.42
CA MET A 103 -9.10 -0.21 1.24
C MET A 103 -9.36 1.06 2.06
N ARG A 104 -10.06 2.07 1.53
CA ARG A 104 -10.45 3.28 2.29
C ARG A 104 -11.39 2.95 3.44
N ILE A 105 -12.37 2.05 3.24
CA ILE A 105 -13.26 1.60 4.31
C ILE A 105 -12.45 0.91 5.42
N MET A 106 -11.55 0.01 5.06
CA MET A 106 -10.68 -0.70 6.01
C MET A 106 -9.79 0.28 6.79
N LEU A 107 -9.13 1.22 6.10
CA LEU A 107 -8.24 2.20 6.73
C LEU A 107 -9.00 3.14 7.67
N ARG A 108 -10.25 3.49 7.36
CA ARG A 108 -11.10 4.25 8.28
C ARG A 108 -11.27 3.53 9.62
N TRP A 109 -11.44 2.20 9.62
CA TRP A 109 -11.51 1.39 10.83
C TRP A 109 -10.20 1.34 11.61
N LEU A 110 -9.08 1.45 10.91
CA LEU A 110 -7.73 1.49 11.49
C LEU A 110 -7.28 2.92 11.84
N HIS A 111 -8.15 3.91 11.70
CA HIS A 111 -7.86 5.34 11.93
C HIS A 111 -6.73 5.87 11.05
N GLY A 112 -6.46 5.23 9.90
CA GLY A 112 -5.50 5.68 8.90
C GLY A 112 -6.04 6.79 8.01
N ASN A 113 -5.17 7.61 7.44
CA ASN A 113 -5.50 8.78 6.63
C ASN A 113 -5.08 8.56 5.16
N PRO A 114 -5.90 7.94 4.30
CA PRO A 114 -5.60 7.83 2.89
C PRO A 114 -5.71 9.20 2.21
N VAL A 115 -4.66 9.59 1.46
CA VAL A 115 -4.71 10.80 0.64
C VAL A 115 -5.80 10.71 -0.42
N SER A 116 -6.23 11.86 -0.95
CA SER A 116 -7.27 11.90 -1.99
C SER A 116 -6.81 11.29 -3.32
N GLN A 117 -5.53 11.43 -3.65
CA GLN A 117 -4.91 10.82 -4.81
C GLN A 117 -4.91 9.30 -4.66
N GLN A 118 -5.14 8.60 -5.77
CA GLN A 118 -5.11 7.15 -5.84
C GLN A 118 -4.83 6.71 -7.29
N LEU A 119 -4.32 5.51 -7.47
CA LEU A 119 -3.99 4.99 -8.79
C LEU A 119 -4.56 3.58 -8.98
N ALA A 120 -5.40 3.41 -10.00
CA ALA A 120 -5.83 2.10 -10.50
C ALA A 120 -5.28 1.88 -11.91
N VAL A 121 -4.55 0.78 -12.10
CA VAL A 121 -3.94 0.41 -13.38
C VAL A 121 -4.66 -0.81 -13.92
N GLY A 122 -5.42 -0.62 -15.00
CA GLY A 122 -6.04 -1.70 -15.77
C GLY A 122 -5.10 -2.30 -16.79
N HIS A 123 -5.53 -3.39 -17.43
CA HIS A 123 -4.75 -4.10 -18.46
C HIS A 123 -3.29 -4.32 -18.03
N VAL A 124 -3.12 -4.84 -16.82
CA VAL A 124 -1.82 -4.89 -16.12
C VAL A 124 -0.70 -5.56 -16.93
N LYS A 125 -1.05 -6.48 -17.84
CA LYS A 125 -0.06 -7.17 -18.70
C LYS A 125 0.61 -6.24 -19.71
N GLU A 126 -0.10 -5.21 -20.16
CA GLU A 126 0.36 -4.23 -21.13
C GLU A 126 0.77 -2.89 -20.49
N ALA A 127 0.45 -2.73 -19.20
CA ALA A 127 0.63 -1.45 -18.51
C ALA A 127 2.08 -1.16 -18.09
N PHE A 128 2.95 -2.19 -18.10
CA PHE A 128 4.35 -2.05 -17.74
C PHE A 128 5.26 -2.40 -18.91
N SER A 129 6.29 -1.59 -19.13
CA SER A 129 7.36 -1.84 -20.06
C SER A 129 8.30 -2.94 -19.53
N GLU A 130 9.20 -3.47 -20.39
CA GLU A 130 10.16 -4.51 -20.01
C GLU A 130 11.11 -4.10 -18.86
N ASP A 131 11.39 -2.80 -18.73
CA ASP A 131 12.19 -2.23 -17.63
C ASP A 131 11.40 -2.01 -16.33
N GLY A 132 10.11 -2.38 -16.30
CA GLY A 132 9.22 -2.24 -15.16
C GLY A 132 8.60 -0.85 -15.00
N SER A 133 8.88 0.11 -15.89
CA SER A 133 8.24 1.43 -15.90
C SER A 133 6.78 1.34 -16.37
N LEU A 134 5.95 2.34 -16.04
CA LEU A 134 4.60 2.46 -16.61
C LEU A 134 4.70 2.90 -18.07
N ALA A 135 4.06 2.14 -18.97
CA ALA A 135 4.07 2.41 -20.41
C ALA A 135 3.32 3.70 -20.79
N ASP A 136 2.31 4.09 -19.99
CA ASP A 136 1.56 5.32 -20.16
C ASP A 136 2.16 6.44 -19.28
N PRO A 137 2.75 7.49 -19.85
CA PRO A 137 3.32 8.60 -19.09
C PRO A 137 2.31 9.30 -18.16
N SER A 138 1.02 9.31 -18.53
CA SER A 138 -0.02 9.90 -17.69
C SER A 138 -0.25 9.11 -16.41
N MET A 139 -0.09 7.81 -16.45
CA MET A 139 -0.15 6.95 -15.26
C MET A 139 1.09 7.12 -14.38
N ASP A 140 2.27 7.32 -14.99
CA ASP A 140 3.49 7.62 -14.23
C ASP A 140 3.40 8.98 -13.53
N GLU A 141 2.87 10.01 -14.18
CA GLU A 141 2.59 11.32 -13.58
C GLU A 141 1.60 11.19 -12.41
N ARG A 142 0.55 10.39 -12.56
CA ARG A 142 -0.41 10.12 -11.48
C ARG A 142 0.22 9.40 -10.31
N LEU A 143 1.13 8.46 -10.57
CA LEU A 143 1.90 7.79 -9.52
C LEU A 143 2.80 8.78 -8.78
N GLN A 144 3.49 9.65 -9.53
CA GLN A 144 4.31 10.72 -8.96
C GLN A 144 3.49 11.62 -8.03
N ASN A 145 2.35 12.12 -8.51
CA ASN A 145 1.44 12.99 -7.73
C ASN A 145 0.90 12.29 -6.47
N LEU A 146 0.66 10.97 -6.54
CA LEU A 146 0.25 10.18 -5.37
C LEU A 146 1.37 10.13 -4.32
N VAL A 147 2.59 9.81 -4.73
CA VAL A 147 3.75 9.72 -3.81
C VAL A 147 4.04 11.09 -3.18
N GLU A 148 4.06 12.16 -3.97
CA GLU A 148 4.24 13.54 -3.48
C GLU A 148 3.18 13.91 -2.44
N SER A 149 1.92 13.58 -2.71
CA SER A 149 0.82 13.85 -1.78
C SER A 149 0.99 13.11 -0.45
N VAL A 150 1.44 11.84 -0.50
CA VAL A 150 1.71 11.04 0.69
C VAL A 150 2.83 11.67 1.51
N LEU A 151 3.98 11.97 0.90
CA LEU A 151 5.14 12.51 1.60
C LEU A 151 4.86 13.90 2.18
N LYS A 152 4.21 14.77 1.40
CA LYS A 152 3.80 16.10 1.87
C LYS A 152 2.87 16.01 3.08
N THR A 153 1.86 15.14 3.02
CA THR A 153 0.89 14.99 4.11
C THR A 153 1.54 14.38 5.35
N ALA A 154 2.41 13.37 5.18
CA ALA A 154 3.16 12.77 6.28
C ALA A 154 4.07 13.79 6.98
N THR A 155 4.78 14.62 6.19
CA THR A 155 5.61 15.70 6.73
C THR A 155 4.80 16.72 7.52
N MET A 156 3.59 17.06 7.04
CA MET A 156 2.70 17.96 7.77
C MET A 156 2.26 17.37 9.12
N TYR A 157 1.92 16.08 9.15
CA TYR A 157 1.47 15.41 10.37
C TYR A 157 2.59 15.23 11.39
N ARG A 158 3.83 15.01 10.94
CA ARG A 158 5.00 14.93 11.83
C ARG A 158 5.28 16.23 12.56
N ASN A 159 4.85 17.38 12.01
CA ASN A 159 5.08 18.72 12.55
C ASN A 159 3.93 19.23 13.42
N LEU A 160 2.89 18.41 13.66
CA LEU A 160 1.79 18.71 14.56
C LEU A 160 2.06 18.14 15.96
#